data_f149a47ca4ca2a0d6f051748b659b0c4
#
_entry.id   f149a47ca4ca2a0d6f051748b659b0c4
#
_cell.length_a   1.000
_cell.length_b   1.000
_cell.length_c   1.000
_cell.angle_alpha   90.00
_cell.angle_beta   90.00
_cell.angle_gamma   90.00
#
_symmetry.space_group_name_H-M   'P 1'
#
loop_
_entity.id
_entity.type
_entity.pdbx_description
1 polymer ?
#
loop_
_entity_poly.entity_id
_entity_poly.type
_entity_poly.pdbx_seq_one_letter_code
_entity_poly.pdbx_strand_id
1 'polypeptide(L)'
;RVNEAVDIMKEMLFIKKLFVHQRVLWWASYSMHLGIYVMLGWSVLLLVSVAWHPDWYVLAVTVVGVVGFALSTVGCVLLLVRRVSDRVLAKYTTPLEYFNIVLLLTVLLTGAYSWLFVTSPFEVAAQVFTLSATDLPPIVLVHLALLGIMFLYIPLSKMSHYVGKFFCFHKVLWDNDPNLPGSSVERRFEDAAAHPAHTGWSAAKQQAPTSESSKG
;
A
#
# COMPACT_ATOMS: atom_id res chain seq x y z
N ARG A 1 -4.74 -11.08 -21.01
CA ARG A 1 -3.50 -10.61 -20.31
C ARG A 1 -3.38 -9.09 -20.27
N VAL A 2 -3.64 -8.33 -21.36
CA VAL A 2 -3.59 -6.86 -21.35
C VAL A 2 -4.70 -6.28 -20.46
N ASN A 3 -5.92 -6.79 -20.56
CA ASN A 3 -7.05 -6.37 -19.73
C ASN A 3 -6.81 -6.65 -18.24
N GLU A 4 -6.17 -7.74 -17.91
CA GLU A 4 -5.75 -8.11 -16.55
C GLU A 4 -4.78 -7.07 -15.97
N ALA A 5 -3.73 -6.75 -16.73
CA ALA A 5 -2.74 -5.76 -16.32
C ALA A 5 -3.38 -4.37 -16.13
N VAL A 6 -4.32 -4.00 -16.98
CA VAL A 6 -5.08 -2.75 -16.89
C VAL A 6 -5.96 -2.74 -15.62
N ASP A 7 -6.63 -3.84 -15.31
CA ASP A 7 -7.49 -3.95 -14.12
C ASP A 7 -6.67 -3.93 -12.83
N ILE A 8 -5.54 -4.63 -12.80
CA ILE A 8 -4.58 -4.57 -11.67
C ILE A 8 -4.09 -3.13 -11.49
N MET A 9 -3.68 -2.47 -12.58
CA MET A 9 -3.17 -1.11 -12.54
C MET A 9 -4.22 -0.11 -12.04
N LYS A 10 -5.48 -0.24 -12.51
CA LYS A 10 -6.61 0.57 -12.01
C LYS A 10 -6.87 0.34 -10.53
N GLU A 11 -6.81 -0.91 -10.06
CA GLU A 11 -7.02 -1.22 -8.66
C GLU A 11 -5.86 -0.73 -7.78
N MET A 12 -4.62 -0.79 -8.25
CA MET A 12 -3.46 -0.28 -7.51
C MET A 12 -3.43 1.24 -7.44
N LEU A 13 -3.71 1.92 -8.57
CA LEU A 13 -3.64 3.38 -8.64
C LEU A 13 -4.88 4.06 -8.01
N PHE A 14 -6.09 3.52 -8.20
CA PHE A 14 -7.33 4.18 -7.81
C PHE A 14 -8.04 3.54 -6.62
N ILE A 15 -7.53 2.41 -6.10
CA ILE A 15 -8.12 1.67 -4.97
C ILE A 15 -9.63 1.45 -5.19
N LYS A 16 -10.00 0.97 -6.38
CA LYS A 16 -11.39 0.88 -6.88
C LYS A 16 -12.33 0.15 -5.92
N LYS A 17 -11.88 -0.94 -5.29
CA LYS A 17 -12.70 -1.69 -4.31
C LYS A 17 -13.10 -0.83 -3.13
N LEU A 18 -12.18 -0.01 -2.60
CA LEU A 18 -12.48 0.88 -1.49
C LEU A 18 -13.44 2.00 -1.93
N PHE A 19 -13.32 2.51 -3.15
CA PHE A 19 -14.24 3.51 -3.71
C PHE A 19 -15.67 3.01 -3.77
N VAL A 20 -15.87 1.75 -4.20
CA VAL A 20 -17.21 1.16 -4.33
C VAL A 20 -17.87 0.92 -2.98
N HIS A 21 -17.11 0.43 -1.99
CA HIS A 21 -17.67 -0.01 -0.71
C HIS A 21 -17.63 1.03 0.40
N GLN A 22 -16.61 1.92 0.42
CA GLN A 22 -16.39 2.87 1.53
C GLN A 22 -15.85 4.21 1.00
N ARG A 23 -16.67 4.99 0.31
CA ARG A 23 -16.27 6.25 -0.33
C ARG A 23 -15.60 7.26 0.61
N VAL A 24 -16.06 7.35 1.84
CA VAL A 24 -15.51 8.32 2.80
C VAL A 24 -14.09 7.94 3.20
N LEU A 25 -13.84 6.67 3.44
CA LEU A 25 -12.50 6.16 3.74
C LEU A 25 -11.60 6.20 2.50
N TRP A 26 -12.21 6.04 1.32
CA TRP A 26 -11.50 6.14 0.06
C TRP A 26 -10.85 7.50 -0.16
N TRP A 27 -11.56 8.59 0.08
CA TRP A 27 -10.99 9.94 -0.07
C TRP A 27 -9.73 10.14 0.78
N ALA A 28 -9.75 9.72 2.05
CA ALA A 28 -8.61 9.82 2.94
C ALA A 28 -7.44 8.93 2.47
N SER A 29 -7.73 7.67 2.15
CA SER A 29 -6.73 6.71 1.69
C SER A 29 -6.16 7.08 0.32
N TYR A 30 -7.00 7.50 -0.62
CA TYR A 30 -6.59 7.89 -1.96
C TYR A 30 -5.72 9.15 -1.94
N SER A 31 -6.12 10.17 -1.18
CA SER A 31 -5.32 11.39 -1.00
C SER A 31 -3.91 11.07 -0.50
N MET A 32 -3.80 10.22 0.53
CA MET A 32 -2.50 9.79 1.06
C MET A 32 -1.66 9.06 0.01
N HIS A 33 -2.23 8.06 -0.69
CA HIS A 33 -1.49 7.28 -1.68
C HIS A 33 -1.08 8.11 -2.90
N LEU A 34 -1.99 8.94 -3.41
CA LEU A 34 -1.69 9.86 -4.51
C LEU A 34 -0.56 10.82 -4.12
N GLY A 35 -0.65 11.40 -2.90
CA GLY A 35 0.39 12.26 -2.37
C GLY A 35 1.75 11.55 -2.29
N ILE A 36 1.79 10.30 -1.82
CA ILE A 36 3.03 9.50 -1.79
C ILE A 36 3.57 9.26 -3.19
N TYR A 37 2.73 8.94 -4.18
CA TYR A 37 3.17 8.75 -5.57
C TYR A 37 3.75 10.05 -6.14
N VAL A 38 3.11 11.20 -5.87
CA VAL A 38 3.62 12.51 -6.27
C VAL A 38 4.95 12.81 -5.58
N MET A 39 5.10 12.51 -4.28
CA MET A 39 6.36 12.68 -3.54
C MET A 39 7.49 11.80 -4.07
N LEU A 40 7.20 10.55 -4.46
CA LEU A 40 8.20 9.69 -5.11
C LEU A 40 8.64 10.27 -6.46
N GLY A 41 7.69 10.72 -7.28
CA GLY A 41 7.99 11.44 -8.53
C GLY A 41 8.79 12.71 -8.28
N TRP A 42 8.42 13.49 -7.27
CA TRP A 42 9.14 14.68 -6.86
C TRP A 42 10.59 14.39 -6.45
N SER A 43 10.85 13.30 -5.73
CA SER A 43 12.21 12.88 -5.38
C SER A 43 13.07 12.62 -6.62
N VAL A 44 12.48 12.03 -7.67
CA VAL A 44 13.18 11.85 -8.96
C VAL A 44 13.44 13.20 -9.65
N LEU A 45 12.48 14.12 -9.59
CA LEU A 45 12.68 15.49 -10.14
C LEU A 45 13.76 16.25 -9.37
N LEU A 46 13.88 16.09 -8.06
CA LEU A 46 14.99 16.64 -7.27
C LEU A 46 16.35 16.08 -7.73
N LEU A 47 16.42 14.78 -8.07
CA LEU A 47 17.66 14.20 -8.65
C LEU A 47 18.05 14.88 -9.96
N VAL A 48 17.07 15.09 -10.84
CA VAL A 48 17.31 15.78 -12.11
C VAL A 48 17.80 17.22 -11.87
N SER A 49 17.26 17.90 -10.84
CA SER A 49 17.64 19.27 -10.50
C SER A 49 19.11 19.43 -10.12
N VAL A 50 19.78 18.37 -9.66
CA VAL A 50 21.21 18.41 -9.34
C VAL A 50 22.06 18.72 -10.57
N ALA A 51 21.65 18.19 -11.74
CA ALA A 51 22.36 18.40 -12.99
C ALA A 51 21.79 19.55 -13.83
N TRP A 52 20.51 19.86 -13.70
CA TRP A 52 19.81 20.82 -14.52
C TRP A 52 18.65 21.49 -13.77
N HIS A 53 18.76 22.81 -13.54
CA HIS A 53 17.83 23.53 -12.67
C HIS A 53 17.53 24.97 -13.12
N PRO A 54 16.98 25.19 -14.35
CA PRO A 54 16.52 26.52 -14.74
C PRO A 54 15.34 26.95 -13.85
N ASP A 55 15.15 28.27 -13.69
CA ASP A 55 14.18 28.85 -12.74
C ASP A 55 12.76 28.29 -12.89
N TRP A 56 12.27 28.12 -14.13
CA TRP A 56 10.95 27.57 -14.39
C TRP A 56 10.84 26.10 -13.91
N TYR A 57 11.94 25.31 -14.01
CA TYR A 57 11.97 23.93 -13.54
C TYR A 57 11.94 23.88 -12.02
N VAL A 58 12.73 24.72 -11.35
CA VAL A 58 12.72 24.83 -9.89
C VAL A 58 11.35 25.20 -9.38
N LEU A 59 10.65 26.14 -10.02
CA LEU A 59 9.27 26.50 -9.68
C LEU A 59 8.32 25.30 -9.87
N ALA A 60 8.39 24.62 -10.99
CA ALA A 60 7.53 23.47 -11.28
C ALA A 60 7.74 22.34 -10.27
N VAL A 61 8.98 21.99 -9.97
CA VAL A 61 9.35 20.96 -8.98
C VAL A 61 8.88 21.35 -7.57
N THR A 62 9.02 22.64 -7.21
CA THR A 62 8.51 23.15 -5.93
C THR A 62 7.00 22.97 -5.82
N VAL A 63 6.24 23.32 -6.86
CA VAL A 63 4.76 23.14 -6.87
C VAL A 63 4.39 21.67 -6.73
N VAL A 64 5.05 20.77 -7.47
CA VAL A 64 4.81 19.32 -7.36
C VAL A 64 5.07 18.82 -5.94
N GLY A 65 6.18 19.27 -5.31
CA GLY A 65 6.51 18.94 -3.93
C GLY A 65 5.45 19.40 -2.93
N VAL A 66 5.01 20.66 -3.04
CA VAL A 66 3.95 21.22 -2.17
C VAL A 66 2.65 20.43 -2.30
N VAL A 67 2.22 20.13 -3.54
CA VAL A 67 1.00 19.37 -3.80
C VAL A 67 1.12 17.94 -3.23
N GLY A 68 2.21 17.25 -3.49
CA GLY A 68 2.44 15.90 -2.97
C GLY A 68 2.45 15.85 -1.45
N PHE A 69 3.15 16.80 -0.83
CA PHE A 69 3.21 16.95 0.62
C PHE A 69 1.82 17.22 1.23
N ALA A 70 1.07 18.18 0.68
CA ALA A 70 -0.27 18.53 1.17
C ALA A 70 -1.23 17.33 1.09
N LEU A 71 -1.26 16.64 -0.06
CA LEU A 71 -2.11 15.46 -0.26
C LEU A 71 -1.76 14.34 0.70
N SER A 72 -0.45 14.03 0.86
CA SER A 72 0.00 12.97 1.76
C SER A 72 -0.37 13.27 3.21
N THR A 73 -0.06 14.49 3.67
CA THR A 73 -0.30 14.91 5.06
C THR A 73 -1.78 14.95 5.39
N VAL A 74 -2.59 15.59 4.53
CA VAL A 74 -4.05 15.63 4.71
C VAL A 74 -4.63 14.22 4.72
N GLY A 75 -4.21 13.36 3.78
CA GLY A 75 -4.64 11.97 3.74
C GLY A 75 -4.27 11.18 5.00
N CYS A 76 -3.05 11.32 5.51
CA CYS A 76 -2.61 10.69 6.75
C CYS A 76 -3.43 11.16 7.98
N VAL A 77 -3.62 12.46 8.11
CA VAL A 77 -4.41 13.05 9.22
C VAL A 77 -5.86 12.56 9.16
N LEU A 78 -6.48 12.60 7.99
CA LEU A 78 -7.86 12.13 7.81
C LEU A 78 -7.99 10.63 8.13
N LEU A 79 -7.03 9.80 7.70
CA LEU A 79 -7.02 8.37 8.04
C LEU A 79 -6.87 8.14 9.54
N LEU A 80 -5.97 8.87 10.19
CA LEU A 80 -5.75 8.77 11.63
C LEU A 80 -7.02 9.17 12.40
N VAL A 81 -7.61 10.32 12.07
CA VAL A 81 -8.85 10.82 12.67
C VAL A 81 -9.98 9.81 12.48
N ARG A 82 -10.16 9.28 11.27
CA ARG A 82 -11.17 8.26 10.98
C ARG A 82 -11.00 7.01 11.80
N ARG A 83 -9.77 6.49 11.91
CA ARG A 83 -9.47 5.27 12.67
C ARG A 83 -9.69 5.43 14.18
N VAL A 84 -9.49 6.65 14.71
CA VAL A 84 -9.73 6.96 16.12
C VAL A 84 -11.21 7.24 16.40
N SER A 85 -11.91 7.96 15.51
CA SER A 85 -13.28 8.43 15.73
C SER A 85 -14.35 7.40 15.40
N ASP A 86 -14.11 6.51 14.44
CA ASP A 86 -15.06 5.47 14.04
C ASP A 86 -14.86 4.22 14.90
N ARG A 87 -15.85 3.91 15.76
CA ARG A 87 -15.80 2.77 16.69
C ARG A 87 -15.65 1.42 15.99
N VAL A 88 -16.23 1.27 14.81
CA VAL A 88 -16.13 0.02 14.02
C VAL A 88 -14.72 -0.10 13.47
N LEU A 89 -14.22 0.97 12.86
CA LEU A 89 -12.86 1.00 12.31
C LEU A 89 -11.79 0.80 13.39
N ALA A 90 -11.94 1.47 14.53
CA ALA A 90 -11.03 1.34 15.68
C ALA A 90 -10.92 -0.10 16.18
N LYS A 91 -12.04 -0.83 16.22
CA LYS A 91 -12.08 -2.24 16.66
C LYS A 91 -11.25 -3.17 15.75
N TYR A 92 -11.20 -2.88 14.46
CA TYR A 92 -10.47 -3.68 13.46
C TYR A 92 -9.07 -3.13 13.13
N THR A 93 -8.69 -1.96 13.70
CA THR A 93 -7.38 -1.36 13.48
C THR A 93 -6.38 -1.88 14.50
N THR A 94 -5.30 -2.47 14.01
CA THR A 94 -4.23 -2.97 14.88
C THR A 94 -3.27 -1.84 15.31
N PRO A 95 -2.55 -1.97 16.44
CA PRO A 95 -1.53 -1.00 16.85
C PRO A 95 -0.47 -0.73 15.76
N LEU A 96 -0.13 -1.74 14.98
CA LEU A 96 0.83 -1.62 13.87
C LEU A 96 0.32 -0.69 12.76
N GLU A 97 -0.98 -0.65 12.51
CA GLU A 97 -1.56 0.24 11.49
C GLU A 97 -1.57 1.70 11.94
N TYR A 98 -1.76 1.95 13.24
CA TYR A 98 -1.54 3.29 13.81
C TYR A 98 -0.08 3.70 13.72
N PHE A 99 0.83 2.81 14.09
CA PHE A 99 2.27 3.06 14.00
C PHE A 99 2.68 3.44 12.57
N ASN A 100 2.19 2.72 11.56
CA ASN A 100 2.50 3.00 10.15
C ASN A 100 2.08 4.42 9.72
N ILE A 101 0.87 4.85 10.11
CA ILE A 101 0.38 6.18 9.78
C ILE A 101 1.18 7.25 10.53
N VAL A 102 1.47 7.03 11.80
CA VAL A 102 2.23 7.97 12.64
C VAL A 102 3.67 8.07 12.13
N LEU A 103 4.33 6.97 11.79
CA LEU A 103 5.68 6.97 11.23
C LEU A 103 5.72 7.79 9.93
N LEU A 104 4.79 7.53 9.00
CA LEU A 104 4.70 8.27 7.75
C LEU A 104 4.45 9.76 8.00
N LEU A 105 3.54 10.10 8.91
CA LEU A 105 3.25 11.48 9.26
C LEU A 105 4.48 12.17 9.89
N THR A 106 5.24 11.47 10.72
CA THR A 106 6.48 11.99 11.32
C THR A 106 7.53 12.30 10.26
N VAL A 107 7.70 11.40 9.28
CA VAL A 107 8.61 11.65 8.14
C VAL A 107 8.15 12.88 7.34
N LEU A 108 6.86 12.98 7.04
CA LEU A 108 6.31 14.14 6.31
C LEU A 108 6.53 15.44 7.11
N LEU A 109 6.21 15.48 8.39
CA LEU A 109 6.32 16.68 9.21
C LEU A 109 7.77 17.13 9.41
N THR A 110 8.70 16.20 9.63
CA THR A 110 10.13 16.54 9.73
C THR A 110 10.68 17.06 8.41
N GLY A 111 10.27 16.51 7.28
CA GLY A 111 10.62 17.00 5.95
C GLY A 111 10.07 18.41 5.68
N ALA A 112 8.79 18.63 6.02
CA ALA A 112 8.18 19.94 5.88
C ALA A 112 8.85 21.00 6.75
N TYR A 113 9.12 20.66 8.01
CA TYR A 113 9.82 21.58 8.90
C TYR A 113 11.20 21.95 8.33
N SER A 114 11.95 20.95 7.86
CA SER A 114 13.25 21.18 7.21
C SER A 114 13.14 22.11 6.00
N TRP A 115 12.16 21.87 5.14
CA TRP A 115 11.93 22.66 3.94
C TRP A 115 11.48 24.10 4.24
N LEU A 116 10.53 24.28 5.14
CA LEU A 116 9.94 25.58 5.39
C LEU A 116 10.80 26.52 6.24
N PHE A 117 11.61 25.96 7.15
CA PHE A 117 12.29 26.74 8.19
C PHE A 117 13.82 26.61 8.20
N VAL A 118 14.40 25.66 7.48
CA VAL A 118 15.82 25.35 7.66
C VAL A 118 16.62 25.43 6.36
N THR A 119 16.25 24.68 5.32
CA THR A 119 17.02 24.62 4.07
C THR A 119 16.16 24.19 2.89
N SER A 120 16.62 24.54 1.70
CA SER A 120 15.96 24.14 0.45
C SER A 120 16.12 22.63 0.19
N PRO A 121 15.06 21.92 -0.25
CA PRO A 121 15.16 20.52 -0.64
C PRO A 121 16.12 20.30 -1.83
N PHE A 122 16.33 21.31 -2.68
CA PHE A 122 17.29 21.27 -3.77
C PHE A 122 18.74 21.23 -3.27
N GLU A 123 19.05 22.04 -2.23
CA GLU A 123 20.37 22.02 -1.57
C GLU A 123 20.65 20.69 -0.89
N VAL A 124 19.66 20.15 -0.16
CA VAL A 124 19.79 18.85 0.48
C VAL A 124 20.01 17.76 -0.58
N ALA A 125 19.22 17.77 -1.67
CA ALA A 125 19.37 16.82 -2.76
C ALA A 125 20.78 16.92 -3.38
N ALA A 126 21.26 18.13 -3.70
CA ALA A 126 22.59 18.32 -4.23
C ALA A 126 23.68 17.77 -3.31
N GLN A 127 23.64 18.10 -2.03
CA GLN A 127 24.63 17.62 -1.05
C GLN A 127 24.63 16.10 -0.87
N VAL A 128 23.44 15.50 -0.80
CA VAL A 128 23.29 14.04 -0.61
C VAL A 128 23.77 13.29 -1.85
N PHE A 129 23.36 13.71 -3.05
CA PHE A 129 23.67 12.96 -4.28
C PHE A 129 25.09 13.19 -4.79
N THR A 130 25.71 14.33 -4.49
CA THR A 130 27.14 14.56 -4.79
C THR A 130 28.07 14.02 -3.68
N LEU A 131 27.52 13.45 -2.61
CA LEU A 131 28.26 13.00 -1.43
C LEU A 131 29.11 14.09 -0.79
N SER A 132 28.67 15.37 -0.93
CA SER A 132 29.36 16.54 -0.39
C SER A 132 28.74 17.08 0.91
N ALA A 133 27.89 16.27 1.56
CA ALA A 133 27.19 16.65 2.78
C ALA A 133 28.16 16.73 3.98
N THR A 134 28.76 17.91 4.21
CA THR A 134 29.68 18.16 5.33
C THR A 134 28.98 18.78 6.55
N ASP A 135 27.94 19.59 6.34
CA ASP A 135 27.29 20.39 7.38
C ASP A 135 25.77 20.47 7.24
N LEU A 136 25.12 19.30 7.21
CA LEU A 136 23.64 19.26 7.21
C LEU A 136 23.09 19.62 8.60
N PRO A 137 22.07 20.48 8.68
CA PRO A 137 21.41 20.82 9.95
C PRO A 137 20.87 19.55 10.64
N PRO A 138 20.90 19.48 11.99
CA PRO A 138 20.48 18.27 12.73
C PRO A 138 19.09 17.76 12.38
N ILE A 139 18.12 18.65 12.14
CA ILE A 139 16.75 18.24 11.78
C ILE A 139 16.69 17.59 10.38
N VAL A 140 17.54 18.00 9.46
CA VAL A 140 17.67 17.38 8.13
C VAL A 140 18.24 15.96 8.30
N LEU A 141 19.25 15.78 9.14
CA LEU A 141 19.81 14.46 9.44
C LEU A 141 18.76 13.54 10.08
N VAL A 142 17.97 14.06 11.02
CA VAL A 142 16.84 13.32 11.63
C VAL A 142 15.82 12.92 10.56
N HIS A 143 15.44 13.84 9.67
CA HIS A 143 14.52 13.53 8.58
C HIS A 143 15.07 12.46 7.63
N LEU A 144 16.32 12.57 7.19
CA LEU A 144 16.96 11.60 6.31
C LEU A 144 17.10 10.22 6.99
N ALA A 145 17.42 10.19 8.29
CA ALA A 145 17.47 8.94 9.05
C ALA A 145 16.09 8.29 9.16
N LEU A 146 15.04 9.06 9.48
CA LEU A 146 13.66 8.56 9.53
C LEU A 146 13.18 8.08 8.16
N LEU A 147 13.50 8.79 7.10
CA LEU A 147 13.20 8.40 5.72
C LEU A 147 13.91 7.09 5.35
N GLY A 148 15.19 6.95 5.71
CA GLY A 148 15.94 5.71 5.52
C GLY A 148 15.35 4.53 6.29
N ILE A 149 15.00 4.73 7.56
CA ILE A 149 14.30 3.73 8.39
C ILE A 149 12.97 3.35 7.73
N MET A 150 12.19 4.32 7.25
CA MET A 150 10.92 4.06 6.58
C MET A 150 11.12 3.22 5.31
N PHE A 151 12.11 3.50 4.48
CA PHE A 151 12.40 2.70 3.28
C PHE A 151 12.80 1.26 3.60
N LEU A 152 13.56 1.05 4.67
CA LEU A 152 13.90 -0.31 5.16
C LEU A 152 12.68 -1.02 5.78
N TYR A 153 11.81 -0.27 6.45
CA TYR A 153 10.63 -0.81 7.12
C TYR A 153 9.50 -1.19 6.14
N ILE A 154 9.30 -0.43 5.05
CA ILE A 154 8.23 -0.69 4.07
C ILE A 154 8.20 -2.14 3.58
N PRO A 155 9.29 -2.72 3.03
CA PRO A 155 9.27 -4.09 2.51
C PRO A 155 9.07 -5.16 3.60
N LEU A 156 9.44 -4.87 4.84
CA LEU A 156 9.34 -5.79 5.98
C LEU A 156 8.00 -5.70 6.72
N SER A 157 7.12 -4.81 6.32
CA SER A 157 5.86 -4.53 7.01
C SER A 157 4.63 -4.68 6.11
N LYS A 158 3.44 -4.55 6.73
CA LYS A 158 2.17 -4.47 5.99
C LYS A 158 2.09 -3.27 5.02
N MET A 159 3.04 -2.35 5.04
CA MET A 159 3.10 -1.25 4.08
C MET A 159 3.41 -1.74 2.66
N SER A 160 4.05 -2.90 2.51
CA SER A 160 4.28 -3.55 1.21
C SER A 160 3.04 -4.28 0.64
N HIS A 161 1.84 -3.99 1.15
CA HIS A 161 0.58 -4.61 0.72
C HIS A 161 0.30 -4.53 -0.80
N TYR A 162 0.87 -3.55 -1.51
CA TYR A 162 0.77 -3.42 -2.96
C TYR A 162 1.49 -4.57 -3.69
N VAL A 163 2.63 -5.05 -3.17
CA VAL A 163 3.36 -6.19 -3.71
C VAL A 163 2.55 -7.47 -3.49
N GLY A 164 2.06 -7.67 -2.26
CA GLY A 164 1.18 -8.80 -1.93
C GLY A 164 -0.08 -8.78 -2.78
N LYS A 165 -0.69 -7.60 -2.97
CA LYS A 165 -1.90 -7.45 -3.78
C LYS A 165 -1.66 -7.78 -5.25
N PHE A 166 -0.52 -7.39 -5.82
CA PHE A 166 -0.15 -7.74 -7.19
C PHE A 166 -0.10 -9.26 -7.40
N PHE A 167 0.64 -9.97 -6.53
CA PHE A 167 0.78 -11.43 -6.65
C PHE A 167 -0.51 -12.17 -6.30
N CYS A 168 -1.23 -11.76 -5.25
CA CYS A 168 -2.48 -12.40 -4.86
C CYS A 168 -3.62 -12.11 -5.84
N PHE A 169 -3.69 -10.92 -6.43
CA PHE A 169 -4.70 -10.56 -7.41
C PHE A 169 -4.59 -11.43 -8.65
N HIS A 170 -3.37 -11.61 -9.15
CA HIS A 170 -3.11 -12.47 -10.30
C HIS A 170 -3.50 -13.92 -10.01
N LYS A 171 -3.09 -14.46 -8.86
CA LYS A 171 -3.33 -15.85 -8.49
C LYS A 171 -4.81 -16.15 -8.16
N VAL A 172 -5.51 -15.25 -7.50
CA VAL A 172 -6.90 -15.47 -7.04
C VAL A 172 -7.94 -15.19 -8.13
N LEU A 173 -7.70 -14.23 -9.01
CA LEU A 173 -8.69 -13.82 -10.02
C LEU A 173 -8.46 -14.41 -11.41
N TRP A 174 -7.24 -14.83 -11.72
CA TRP A 174 -6.85 -15.17 -13.08
C TRP A 174 -6.23 -16.56 -13.23
N ASP A 175 -5.85 -17.20 -12.12
CA ASP A 175 -5.20 -18.52 -12.11
C ASP A 175 -6.21 -19.67 -11.98
N ASN A 176 -7.48 -19.34 -11.70
CA ASN A 176 -8.54 -20.32 -11.64
C ASN A 176 -9.32 -20.33 -12.95
N ASP A 177 -9.31 -21.45 -13.63
CA ASP A 177 -10.30 -21.71 -14.68
C ASP A 177 -11.69 -21.48 -14.10
N PRO A 178 -12.59 -20.77 -14.80
CA PRO A 178 -13.95 -20.61 -14.32
C PRO A 178 -14.58 -21.99 -14.13
N ASN A 179 -15.29 -22.19 -13.01
CA ASN A 179 -16.03 -23.42 -12.74
C ASN A 179 -17.27 -23.48 -13.65
N LEU A 180 -17.03 -23.86 -14.88
CA LEU A 180 -18.06 -24.05 -15.91
C LEU A 180 -18.34 -25.54 -16.06
N PRO A 181 -19.55 -25.93 -16.46
CA PRO A 181 -19.86 -27.32 -16.79
C PRO A 181 -18.87 -27.90 -17.81
N GLY A 182 -18.24 -29.01 -17.47
CA GLY A 182 -17.20 -29.67 -18.27
C GLY A 182 -15.78 -29.09 -18.09
N SER A 183 -15.57 -28.11 -17.19
CA SER A 183 -14.26 -27.51 -16.94
C SER A 183 -13.29 -28.47 -16.21
N SER A 184 -11.99 -28.09 -16.26
CA SER A 184 -10.95 -28.82 -15.50
C SER A 184 -11.18 -28.76 -13.99
N VAL A 185 -11.83 -27.70 -13.50
CA VAL A 185 -12.19 -27.50 -12.09
C VAL A 185 -13.29 -28.44 -11.67
N GLU A 186 -14.36 -28.57 -12.45
CA GLU A 186 -15.47 -29.49 -12.19
C GLU A 186 -14.95 -30.93 -12.13
N ARG A 187 -14.16 -31.36 -13.11
CA ARG A 187 -13.54 -32.71 -13.10
C ARG A 187 -12.67 -32.97 -11.88
N ARG A 188 -11.93 -31.97 -11.38
CA ARG A 188 -11.15 -32.10 -10.14
C ARG A 188 -12.05 -32.22 -8.91
N PHE A 189 -13.18 -31.52 -8.88
CA PHE A 189 -14.16 -31.65 -7.82
C PHE A 189 -14.85 -33.03 -7.83
N GLU A 190 -15.21 -33.52 -9.00
CA GLU A 190 -15.81 -34.86 -9.16
C GLU A 190 -14.82 -35.95 -8.76
N ASP A 191 -13.56 -35.83 -9.16
CA ASP A 191 -12.48 -36.76 -8.81
C ASP A 191 -12.19 -36.76 -7.31
N ALA A 192 -12.14 -35.57 -6.69
CA ALA A 192 -11.97 -35.42 -5.25
C ALA A 192 -13.19 -35.97 -4.46
N ALA A 193 -14.37 -35.80 -5.01
CA ALA A 193 -15.60 -36.38 -4.41
C ALA A 193 -15.68 -37.92 -4.54
N ALA A 194 -15.16 -38.45 -5.66
CA ALA A 194 -15.07 -39.88 -5.90
C ALA A 194 -14.00 -40.57 -5.03
N HIS A 195 -12.98 -39.84 -4.58
CA HIS A 195 -11.86 -40.34 -3.79
C HIS A 195 -11.70 -39.61 -2.46
N PRO A 196 -12.65 -39.70 -1.52
CA PRO A 196 -12.64 -38.91 -0.29
C PRO A 196 -11.57 -39.31 0.73
N ALA A 197 -10.78 -40.36 0.46
CA ALA A 197 -9.84 -40.97 1.42
C ALA A 197 -8.65 -40.03 1.82
N HIS A 198 -8.48 -38.90 1.17
CA HIS A 198 -7.35 -37.98 1.41
C HIS A 198 -7.75 -36.61 1.97
N THR A 199 -9.00 -36.40 2.33
CA THR A 199 -9.52 -35.07 2.74
C THR A 199 -9.59 -34.90 4.27
N GLY A 200 -8.57 -35.25 5.02
CA GLY A 200 -8.40 -34.87 6.42
C GLY A 200 -9.59 -35.16 7.34
N TRP A 201 -9.65 -34.49 8.50
CA TRP A 201 -10.65 -34.71 9.59
C TRP A 201 -12.12 -34.49 9.17
N SER A 202 -12.41 -33.85 8.06
CA SER A 202 -13.79 -33.68 7.54
C SER A 202 -14.37 -34.98 6.96
N ALA A 203 -13.54 -35.91 6.52
CA ALA A 203 -13.98 -37.20 5.98
C ALA A 203 -14.59 -38.11 7.10
N ALA A 204 -14.11 -37.98 8.32
CA ALA A 204 -14.61 -38.74 9.45
C ALA A 204 -16.05 -38.35 9.89
N LYS A 205 -16.53 -37.16 9.54
CA LYS A 205 -17.88 -36.69 9.85
C LYS A 205 -18.94 -37.02 8.79
N GLN A 206 -18.54 -37.45 7.61
CA GLN A 206 -19.48 -37.79 6.53
C GLN A 206 -19.89 -39.27 6.48
N GLN A 207 -19.28 -40.11 7.28
CA GLN A 207 -19.79 -41.44 7.51
C GLN A 207 -20.94 -41.35 8.55
N ALA A 208 -22.10 -40.88 8.13
CA ALA A 208 -23.31 -41.09 8.89
C ALA A 208 -23.51 -42.61 9.05
N PRO A 209 -23.88 -43.09 10.23
CA PRO A 209 -24.16 -44.49 10.41
C PRO A 209 -25.32 -44.86 9.49
N THR A 210 -25.05 -45.75 8.54
CA THR A 210 -26.11 -46.45 7.82
C THR A 210 -27.04 -47.02 8.84
N SER A 211 -28.27 -46.61 8.82
CA SER A 211 -29.36 -47.16 9.62
C SER A 211 -29.49 -48.64 9.31
N GLU A 212 -28.76 -49.45 10.04
CA GLU A 212 -29.21 -50.78 10.35
C GLU A 212 -30.32 -50.63 11.38
N SER A 213 -31.50 -50.64 10.92
CA SER A 213 -32.58 -51.00 11.76
C SER A 213 -33.82 -51.37 11.01
N SER A 214 -34.26 -52.38 11.43
CA SER A 214 -35.58 -52.90 11.43
C SER A 214 -35.66 -54.31 10.84
N LYS A 215 -35.24 -55.16 11.66
CA LYS A 215 -35.88 -56.49 11.73
C LYS A 215 -35.95 -56.87 13.19
N GLY A 216 -37.14 -56.81 13.69
CA GLY A 216 -37.53 -57.29 14.97
C GLY A 216 -39.03 -57.09 15.13
#